data_14534771df8044a02cac1ce64c47e476
#
_entry.id   14534771df8044a02cac1ce64c47e476
#
_cell.length_a   1.000
_cell.length_b   1.000
_cell.length_c   1.000
_cell.angle_alpha   90.00
_cell.angle_beta   90.00
_cell.angle_gamma   90.00
#
_symmetry.space_group_name_H-M   'P 1'
#
loop_
_entity.id
_entity.type
_entity.pdbx_description
1 polymer ?
#
loop_
_entity_poly.entity_id
_entity_poly.type
_entity_poly.pdbx_seq_one_letter_code
_entity_poly.pdbx_strand_id
1 'polypeptide(L)'
;MKNRILKALASFGLSVCVLAGSSVVSMAEETPGKTECKEHTWKTTTEYKTECVETTFQHKLPDGTTETLTLCPECGKVKNNTQLTKVNGVFSNFSNLTIHTGTLKNGEQVMTAAFYYPTVIERVICEKCGTVKSEEVIPARVMAQPVIASIEVPA
;
A
#
# COMPACT_ATOMS: atom_id res chain seq x y z
N MET A 1 -13.78 -3.94 -54.81
CA MET A 1 -13.51 -4.17 -53.42
C MET A 1 -12.21 -3.48 -52.98
N LYS A 2 -12.15 -2.17 -53.07
CA LYS A 2 -10.94 -1.40 -52.73
C LYS A 2 -11.35 -0.08 -52.09
N ASN A 3 -11.91 -0.01 -50.93
CA ASN A 3 -12.11 1.27 -50.22
C ASN A 3 -12.51 1.13 -48.74
N ARG A 4 -12.28 -0.06 -48.14
CA ARG A 4 -12.63 -0.27 -46.69
C ARG A 4 -11.43 -0.31 -45.77
N ILE A 5 -10.20 -0.28 -46.27
CA ILE A 5 -8.99 -0.42 -45.46
C ILE A 5 -8.38 0.94 -45.05
N LEU A 6 -8.70 2.00 -45.80
CA LEU A 6 -8.13 3.33 -45.52
C LEU A 6 -8.83 4.13 -44.40
N LYS A 7 -9.98 3.68 -43.91
CA LYS A 7 -10.69 4.39 -42.84
C LYS A 7 -10.31 3.95 -41.41
N ALA A 8 -9.58 2.85 -41.29
CA ALA A 8 -9.19 2.33 -39.95
C ALA A 8 -7.87 2.93 -39.41
N LEU A 9 -7.06 3.52 -40.28
CA LEU A 9 -5.76 4.08 -39.88
C LEU A 9 -5.81 5.54 -39.42
N ALA A 10 -6.89 6.26 -39.74
CA ALA A 10 -7.04 7.67 -39.34
C ALA A 10 -7.52 7.83 -37.88
N SER A 11 -8.05 6.77 -37.27
CA SER A 11 -8.62 6.79 -35.92
C SER A 11 -7.56 6.60 -34.83
N PHE A 12 -6.41 6.01 -35.15
CA PHE A 12 -5.35 5.75 -34.14
C PHE A 12 -4.40 6.94 -33.94
N GLY A 13 -4.30 7.83 -34.89
CA GLY A 13 -3.41 9.00 -34.81
C GLY A 13 -3.91 10.12 -33.90
N LEU A 14 -5.22 10.20 -33.68
CA LEU A 14 -5.79 11.26 -32.83
C LEU A 14 -5.78 10.92 -31.33
N SER A 15 -5.72 9.65 -30.99
CA SER A 15 -5.76 9.21 -29.59
C SER A 15 -4.44 9.49 -28.86
N VAL A 16 -3.33 9.50 -29.56
CA VAL A 16 -2.01 9.72 -28.96
C VAL A 16 -1.74 11.20 -28.65
N CYS A 17 -2.30 12.10 -29.46
CA CYS A 17 -2.12 13.54 -29.23
C CYS A 17 -2.94 14.06 -28.04
N VAL A 18 -4.05 13.41 -27.68
CA VAL A 18 -4.89 13.81 -26.53
C VAL A 18 -4.24 13.41 -25.21
N LEU A 19 -3.48 12.33 -25.19
CA LEU A 19 -2.78 11.90 -23.97
C LEU A 19 -1.53 12.74 -23.66
N ALA A 20 -0.91 13.31 -24.69
CA ALA A 20 0.24 14.21 -24.50
C ALA A 20 -0.20 15.63 -24.08
N GLY A 21 -1.42 16.03 -24.41
CA GLY A 21 -1.96 17.34 -24.04
C GLY A 21 -2.56 17.43 -22.66
N SER A 22 -2.98 16.31 -22.09
CA SER A 22 -3.64 16.30 -20.77
C SER A 22 -2.68 16.39 -19.58
N SER A 23 -1.40 16.15 -19.78
CA SER A 23 -0.40 16.28 -18.71
C SER A 23 0.03 17.73 -18.46
N VAL A 24 -0.31 18.66 -19.33
CA VAL A 24 0.10 20.05 -19.18
C VAL A 24 -1.01 20.93 -18.57
N VAL A 25 -2.24 20.45 -18.58
CA VAL A 25 -3.40 21.24 -18.12
C VAL A 25 -3.65 21.10 -16.61
N SER A 26 -3.04 20.14 -15.96
CA SER A 26 -3.22 19.96 -14.51
C SER A 26 -2.45 20.97 -13.65
N MET A 27 -1.77 21.92 -14.28
CA MET A 27 -0.98 22.92 -13.54
C MET A 27 -1.74 24.23 -13.30
N ALA A 28 -2.96 24.37 -13.77
CA ALA A 28 -3.69 25.62 -13.67
C ALA A 28 -5.17 25.42 -13.36
N GLU A 29 -5.49 24.50 -12.48
CA GLU A 29 -6.75 24.62 -11.77
C GLU A 29 -6.54 25.59 -10.61
N GLU A 30 -6.54 26.86 -10.93
CA GLU A 30 -6.79 27.91 -9.97
C GLU A 30 -8.12 27.61 -9.29
N THR A 31 -8.07 26.99 -8.13
CA THR A 31 -9.23 26.83 -7.26
C THR A 31 -9.71 28.23 -6.92
N PRO A 32 -10.92 28.64 -7.36
CA PRO A 32 -11.44 29.97 -7.03
C PRO A 32 -11.66 30.04 -5.51
N GLY A 33 -10.85 30.84 -4.82
CA GLY A 33 -11.04 31.09 -3.41
C GLY A 33 -9.82 30.99 -2.51
N LYS A 34 -8.60 30.87 -3.01
CA LYS A 34 -7.41 31.07 -2.16
C LYS A 34 -7.32 32.55 -1.79
N THR A 35 -7.93 32.90 -0.66
CA THR A 35 -7.71 34.19 -0.03
C THR A 35 -6.21 34.35 0.20
N GLU A 36 -5.60 35.40 -0.34
CA GLU A 36 -4.19 35.71 -0.08
C GLU A 36 -3.99 35.79 1.43
N CYS A 37 -3.21 34.84 1.96
CA CYS A 37 -2.92 34.76 3.37
C CYS A 37 -1.77 35.70 3.69
N LYS A 38 -2.04 36.90 4.18
CA LYS A 38 -1.03 37.88 4.55
C LYS A 38 -0.13 37.41 5.70
N GLU A 39 -0.69 36.59 6.58
CA GLU A 39 0.03 36.00 7.72
C GLU A 39 -0.35 34.52 7.84
N HIS A 40 0.64 33.66 7.67
CA HIS A 40 0.45 32.21 7.80
C HIS A 40 0.52 31.76 9.26
N THR A 41 -0.47 31.01 9.68
CA THR A 41 -0.45 30.27 10.96
C THR A 41 -0.18 28.80 10.65
N TRP A 42 1.00 28.32 10.99
CA TRP A 42 1.45 26.98 10.64
C TRP A 42 1.06 25.94 11.66
N LYS A 43 0.59 24.80 11.18
CA LYS A 43 0.22 23.63 11.97
C LYS A 43 0.82 22.37 11.34
N THR A 44 1.34 21.50 12.18
CA THR A 44 1.77 20.15 11.74
C THR A 44 0.55 19.24 11.73
N THR A 45 0.38 18.50 10.64
CA THR A 45 -0.61 17.44 10.48
C THR A 45 0.08 16.14 10.15
N THR A 46 -0.44 15.03 10.68
CA THR A 46 0.07 13.68 10.42
C THR A 46 -1.04 12.85 9.80
N GLU A 47 -0.75 12.25 8.66
CA GLU A 47 -1.63 11.33 7.94
C GLU A 47 -0.98 9.94 7.90
N TYR A 48 -1.75 8.89 8.14
CA TYR A 48 -1.29 7.49 8.05
C TYR A 48 -1.95 6.84 6.85
N LYS A 49 -1.12 6.25 5.96
CA LYS A 49 -1.59 5.46 4.82
C LYS A 49 -1.15 4.02 4.97
N THR A 50 -2.13 3.14 4.96
CA THR A 50 -1.90 1.70 4.94
C THR A 50 -1.60 1.26 3.53
N GLU A 51 -0.42 0.68 3.32
CA GLU A 51 0.04 0.20 2.02
C GLU A 51 0.49 -1.26 2.15
N CYS A 52 0.26 -2.04 1.11
CA CYS A 52 0.73 -3.42 1.08
C CYS A 52 2.24 -3.45 0.77
N VAL A 53 3.03 -3.83 1.75
CA VAL A 53 4.47 -4.05 1.60
C VAL A 53 4.73 -5.55 1.61
N GLU A 54 5.13 -6.11 0.45
CA GLU A 54 5.50 -7.53 0.37
C GLU A 54 6.77 -7.78 1.20
N THR A 55 6.69 -8.78 2.06
CA THR A 55 7.80 -9.19 2.95
C THR A 55 8.00 -10.70 2.87
N THR A 56 9.24 -11.14 3.00
CA THR A 56 9.59 -12.56 2.99
C THR A 56 9.61 -13.13 4.40
N PHE A 57 9.01 -14.30 4.54
CA PHE A 57 8.98 -15.08 5.76
C PHE A 57 9.69 -16.41 5.53
N GLN A 58 10.58 -16.78 6.44
CA GLN A 58 11.19 -18.11 6.44
C GLN A 58 10.27 -19.08 7.17
N HIS A 59 9.77 -20.07 6.45
CA HIS A 59 8.85 -21.08 6.96
C HIS A 59 9.57 -22.43 7.02
N LYS A 60 9.70 -22.99 8.22
CA LYS A 60 10.26 -24.31 8.42
C LYS A 60 9.18 -25.36 8.27
N LEU A 61 9.32 -26.22 7.29
CA LEU A 61 8.41 -27.33 7.02
C LEU A 61 8.60 -28.49 8.00
N PRO A 62 7.61 -29.40 8.15
CA PRO A 62 7.68 -30.55 9.03
C PRO A 62 8.84 -31.51 8.72
N ASP A 63 9.29 -31.58 7.47
CA ASP A 63 10.44 -32.36 7.04
C ASP A 63 11.80 -31.74 7.41
N GLY A 64 11.78 -30.56 8.04
CA GLY A 64 12.96 -29.81 8.45
C GLY A 64 13.53 -28.89 7.38
N THR A 65 13.01 -28.91 6.16
CA THR A 65 13.39 -27.97 5.12
C THR A 65 12.82 -26.58 5.38
N THR A 66 13.35 -25.57 4.70
CA THR A 66 12.88 -24.18 4.82
C THR A 66 12.43 -23.68 3.46
N GLU A 67 11.24 -23.15 3.39
CA GLU A 67 10.73 -22.41 2.23
C GLU A 67 10.64 -20.92 2.54
N THR A 68 10.62 -20.11 1.49
CA THR A 68 10.41 -18.67 1.61
C THR A 68 9.02 -18.33 1.12
N LEU A 69 8.18 -17.82 2.01
CA LEU A 69 6.86 -17.28 1.67
C LEU A 69 6.94 -15.76 1.59
N THR A 70 6.32 -15.21 0.55
CA THR A 70 6.16 -13.75 0.41
C THR A 70 4.72 -13.38 0.71
N LEU A 71 4.53 -12.52 1.68
CA LEU A 71 3.20 -12.04 2.05
C LEU A 71 3.20 -10.56 2.43
N CYS A 72 2.02 -9.97 2.40
CA CYS A 72 1.80 -8.63 2.91
C CYS A 72 1.37 -8.69 4.39
N PRO A 73 2.17 -8.16 5.32
CA PRO A 73 1.83 -8.18 6.75
C PRO A 73 0.57 -7.38 7.08
N GLU A 74 0.19 -6.40 6.27
CA GLU A 74 -1.01 -5.61 6.53
C GLU A 74 -2.29 -6.37 6.17
N CYS A 75 -2.37 -6.93 4.96
CA CYS A 75 -3.59 -7.57 4.48
C CYS A 75 -3.59 -9.10 4.54
N GLY A 76 -2.45 -9.74 4.84
CA GLY A 76 -2.32 -11.20 4.90
C GLY A 76 -2.31 -11.91 3.55
N LYS A 77 -2.25 -11.18 2.43
CA LYS A 77 -2.19 -11.79 1.10
C LYS A 77 -0.86 -12.51 0.90
N VAL A 78 -0.91 -13.79 0.63
CA VAL A 78 0.26 -14.63 0.34
C VAL A 78 0.44 -14.76 -1.16
N LYS A 79 1.64 -14.47 -1.66
CA LYS A 79 1.96 -14.56 -3.09
C LYS A 79 1.83 -16.00 -3.58
N ASN A 80 1.07 -16.19 -4.66
CA ASN A 80 0.79 -17.51 -5.25
C ASN A 80 0.11 -18.51 -4.30
N ASN A 81 -0.45 -18.04 -3.19
CA ASN A 81 -1.09 -18.87 -2.18
C ASN A 81 -2.44 -18.27 -1.74
N THR A 82 -2.97 -18.71 -0.61
CA THR A 82 -4.22 -18.21 -0.03
C THR A 82 -4.00 -16.91 0.72
N GLN A 83 -5.08 -16.21 1.00
CA GLN A 83 -5.06 -15.03 1.86
C GLN A 83 -5.28 -15.46 3.31
N LEU A 84 -4.43 -14.98 4.20
CA LEU A 84 -4.58 -15.19 5.64
C LEU A 84 -5.52 -14.14 6.24
N THR A 85 -6.16 -14.50 7.33
CA THR A 85 -7.08 -13.63 8.07
C THR A 85 -6.35 -12.90 9.20
N LYS A 86 -6.54 -11.60 9.28
CA LYS A 86 -5.96 -10.78 10.37
C LYS A 86 -6.61 -11.14 11.71
N VAL A 87 -5.79 -11.40 12.71
CA VAL A 87 -6.24 -11.64 14.09
C VAL A 87 -6.25 -10.31 14.83
N ASN A 88 -7.44 -9.84 15.23
CA ASN A 88 -7.60 -8.60 15.94
C ASN A 88 -7.65 -8.83 17.46
N GLY A 89 -6.99 -7.95 18.22
CA GLY A 89 -7.25 -7.79 19.66
C GLY A 89 -6.46 -8.70 20.61
N VAL A 90 -5.60 -9.59 20.14
CA VAL A 90 -4.89 -10.55 21.02
C VAL A 90 -3.66 -9.93 21.70
N PHE A 91 -3.10 -8.85 21.15
CA PHE A 91 -1.87 -8.23 21.64
C PHE A 91 -2.01 -6.71 21.73
N SER A 92 -2.83 -6.25 22.66
CA SER A 92 -3.12 -4.81 22.86
C SER A 92 -1.90 -3.95 23.23
N ASN A 93 -0.81 -4.56 23.70
CA ASN A 93 0.40 -3.84 24.10
C ASN A 93 1.38 -3.56 22.93
N PHE A 94 1.10 -4.09 21.73
CA PHE A 94 1.96 -3.96 20.56
C PHE A 94 1.15 -3.38 19.40
N SER A 95 1.02 -2.07 19.38
CA SER A 95 0.16 -1.34 18.40
C SER A 95 0.52 -1.58 16.92
N ASN A 96 1.78 -1.96 16.64
CA ASN A 96 2.25 -2.19 15.28
C ASN A 96 2.47 -3.69 14.95
N LEU A 97 2.11 -4.58 15.86
CA LEU A 97 2.18 -6.02 15.62
C LEU A 97 0.96 -6.47 14.81
N THR A 98 1.21 -7.03 13.65
CA THR A 98 0.17 -7.65 12.81
C THR A 98 0.31 -9.16 12.87
N ILE A 99 -0.82 -9.83 13.12
CA ILE A 99 -0.91 -11.29 13.17
C ILE A 99 -1.99 -11.73 12.19
N HIS A 100 -1.65 -12.73 11.37
CA HIS A 100 -2.60 -13.36 10.46
C HIS A 100 -2.55 -14.87 10.65
N THR A 101 -3.70 -15.51 10.51
CA THR A 101 -3.83 -16.98 10.54
C THR A 101 -4.60 -17.46 9.33
N GLY A 102 -4.37 -18.68 8.94
CA GLY A 102 -5.12 -19.31 7.85
C GLY A 102 -4.48 -20.60 7.36
N THR A 103 -5.04 -21.14 6.30
CA THR A 103 -4.60 -22.40 5.71
C THR A 103 -3.92 -22.12 4.38
N LEU A 104 -2.70 -22.58 4.21
CA LEU A 104 -1.98 -22.52 2.95
C LEU A 104 -2.60 -23.51 1.95
N LYS A 105 -2.28 -23.36 0.65
CA LYS A 105 -2.78 -24.26 -0.42
C LYS A 105 -2.43 -25.74 -0.22
N ASN A 106 -1.32 -26.00 0.48
CA ASN A 106 -0.91 -27.36 0.85
C ASN A 106 -1.73 -27.96 2.01
N GLY A 107 -2.70 -27.20 2.57
CA GLY A 107 -3.53 -27.63 3.69
C GLY A 107 -2.96 -27.31 5.07
N GLU A 108 -1.75 -26.77 5.14
CA GLU A 108 -1.10 -26.43 6.40
C GLU A 108 -1.71 -25.17 7.02
N GLN A 109 -2.00 -25.25 8.31
CA GLN A 109 -2.45 -24.09 9.07
C GLN A 109 -1.24 -23.33 9.63
N VAL A 110 -1.23 -22.03 9.39
CA VAL A 110 -0.11 -21.17 9.76
C VAL A 110 -0.58 -19.92 10.50
N MET A 111 0.32 -19.41 11.33
CA MET A 111 0.23 -18.10 11.94
C MET A 111 1.45 -17.28 11.56
N THR A 112 1.25 -16.05 11.16
CA THR A 112 2.33 -15.10 10.88
C THR A 112 2.29 -13.94 11.87
N ALA A 113 3.47 -13.43 12.23
CA ALA A 113 3.59 -12.24 13.05
C ALA A 113 4.67 -11.33 12.49
N ALA A 114 4.36 -10.05 12.36
CA ALA A 114 5.31 -9.04 11.91
C ALA A 114 5.01 -7.68 12.54
N PHE A 115 6.04 -6.87 12.74
CA PHE A 115 5.87 -5.46 13.09
C PHE A 115 5.76 -4.65 11.81
N TYR A 116 4.55 -4.15 11.53
CA TYR A 116 4.23 -3.34 10.37
C TYR A 116 4.01 -1.89 10.79
N TYR A 117 4.65 -0.99 10.06
CA TYR A 117 4.50 0.45 10.21
C TYR A 117 3.93 1.03 8.93
N PRO A 118 2.80 1.74 8.97
CA PRO A 118 2.21 2.36 7.79
C PRO A 118 3.09 3.50 7.27
N THR A 119 2.80 3.96 6.05
CA THR A 119 3.33 5.23 5.55
C THR A 119 2.82 6.37 6.41
N VAL A 120 3.74 7.21 6.87
CA VAL A 120 3.43 8.42 7.62
C VAL A 120 3.74 9.62 6.75
N ILE A 121 2.78 10.53 6.61
CA ILE A 121 2.95 11.77 5.88
C ILE A 121 2.77 12.91 6.88
N GLU A 122 3.84 13.62 7.14
CA GLU A 122 3.83 14.81 7.99
C GLU A 122 3.85 16.07 7.13
N ARG A 123 2.87 16.96 7.34
CA ARG A 123 2.78 18.22 6.62
C ARG A 123 2.72 19.38 7.59
N VAL A 124 3.45 20.43 7.26
CA VAL A 124 3.26 21.75 7.87
C VAL A 124 2.38 22.56 6.94
N ILE A 125 1.14 22.80 7.36
CA ILE A 125 0.14 23.49 6.55
C ILE A 125 -0.31 24.78 7.24
N CYS A 126 -0.72 25.76 6.47
CA CYS A 126 -1.36 26.96 7.02
C CYS A 126 -2.81 26.67 7.35
N GLU A 127 -3.21 26.90 8.60
CA GLU A 127 -4.60 26.70 9.05
C GLU A 127 -5.60 27.61 8.32
N LYS A 128 -5.16 28.79 7.87
CA LYS A 128 -6.03 29.78 7.25
C LYS A 128 -6.25 29.53 5.76
N CYS A 129 -5.23 29.12 5.02
CA CYS A 129 -5.28 29.03 3.55
C CYS A 129 -4.93 27.65 2.99
N GLY A 130 -4.54 26.69 3.84
CA GLY A 130 -4.18 25.34 3.41
C GLY A 130 -2.84 25.21 2.67
N THR A 131 -2.07 26.30 2.51
CA THR A 131 -0.76 26.24 1.86
C THR A 131 0.16 25.30 2.61
N VAL A 132 0.80 24.38 1.89
CA VAL A 132 1.78 23.45 2.45
C VAL A 132 3.15 24.11 2.46
N LYS A 133 3.79 24.19 3.63
CA LYS A 133 5.14 24.70 3.80
C LYS A 133 6.19 23.62 3.61
N SER A 134 5.93 22.44 4.17
CA SER A 134 6.79 21.27 4.04
C SER A 134 5.98 19.99 4.11
N GLU A 135 6.46 18.95 3.45
CA GLU A 135 5.93 17.60 3.51
C GLU A 135 7.11 16.62 3.68
N GLU A 136 6.97 15.71 4.62
CA GLU A 136 7.88 14.60 4.83
C GLU A 136 7.09 13.30 4.72
N VAL A 137 7.59 12.34 3.94
CA VAL A 137 6.97 11.03 3.74
C VAL A 137 7.91 9.96 4.28
N ILE A 138 7.46 9.25 5.31
CA ILE A 138 8.13 8.09 5.86
C ILE A 138 7.42 6.86 5.29
N PRO A 139 8.05 6.07 4.40
CA PRO A 139 7.39 4.96 3.73
C PRO A 139 7.04 3.83 4.68
N ALA A 140 6.01 3.07 4.32
CA ALA A 140 5.63 1.86 5.03
C ALA A 140 6.80 0.86 5.08
N ARG A 141 6.95 0.19 6.22
CA ARG A 141 8.05 -0.75 6.45
C ARG A 141 7.66 -1.87 7.41
N VAL A 142 8.36 -2.98 7.28
CA VAL A 142 8.30 -4.09 8.24
C VAL A 142 9.58 -4.08 9.06
N MET A 143 9.44 -4.03 10.37
CA MET A 143 10.55 -4.03 11.32
C MET A 143 10.66 -5.40 11.99
N ALA A 144 11.88 -5.78 12.33
CA ALA A 144 12.26 -7.09 12.84
C ALA A 144 12.07 -8.23 11.82
N GLN A 145 12.57 -9.39 12.16
CA GLN A 145 12.38 -10.57 11.31
C GLN A 145 10.95 -11.06 11.48
N PRO A 146 10.17 -11.15 10.39
CA PRO A 146 8.83 -11.70 10.45
C PRO A 146 8.90 -13.21 10.74
N VAL A 147 7.96 -13.66 11.56
CA VAL A 147 7.87 -15.07 11.97
C VAL A 147 6.65 -15.71 11.33
N ILE A 148 6.82 -16.93 10.83
CA ILE A 148 5.74 -17.82 10.46
C ILE A 148 5.89 -19.15 11.21
N ALA A 149 4.80 -19.63 11.76
CA ALA A 149 4.75 -20.89 12.49
C ALA A 149 3.55 -21.72 12.06
N SER A 150 3.74 -23.03 11.92
CA SER A 150 2.66 -24.00 11.77
C SER A 150 1.85 -24.07 13.05
N ILE A 151 0.53 -24.20 12.92
CA ILE A 151 -0.39 -24.37 14.04
C ILE A 151 -0.86 -25.81 14.04
N GLU A 152 -0.60 -26.54 15.12
CA GLU A 152 -1.19 -27.83 15.34
C GLU A 152 -2.67 -27.65 15.72
N VAL A 153 -3.56 -28.19 14.91
CA VAL A 153 -4.99 -28.25 15.24
C VAL A 153 -5.18 -29.51 16.05
N PRO A 154 -5.64 -29.42 17.31
CA PRO A 154 -6.04 -30.60 18.06
C PRO A 154 -7.13 -31.34 17.28
N ALA A 155 -6.95 -32.65 17.12
CA ALA A 155 -7.89 -33.53 16.46
C ALA A 155 -9.22 -33.63 17.26
#